data_ce8fb46b7713a42e00994210bec4ad87
#
_entry.id   ce8fb46b7713a42e00994210bec4ad87
#
_cell.length_a   1.000
_cell.length_b   1.000
_cell.length_c   1.000
_cell.angle_alpha   90.00
_cell.angle_beta   90.00
_cell.angle_gamma   90.00
#
_symmetry.space_group_name_H-M   'P 1'
#
loop_
_entity.id
_entity.type
_entity.pdbx_description
1 polymer ?
#
loop_
_entity_poly.entity_id
_entity_poly.type
_entity_poly.pdbx_seq_one_letter_code
_entity_poly.pdbx_strand_id
1 'polypeptide(L)'
;MIEHRCARAVLAAAFLGLAGGTAVADPSGRWLVADRSAVMKIEACSDGYYASIDWERVPGVDAKNPDRAKRGRPLAGISILMAMKPTGTNEWEGRVYNPKDGNTYTAQMSEPRPDQVRIEGCVLGGMICDGETWTRVPAATTGAAPVEDKSYCPK
;
A
#
# COMPACT_ATOMS: atom_id res chain seq x y z
N MET A 1 -21.53 15.85 76.30
CA MET A 1 -22.24 15.57 75.05
C MET A 1 -21.34 16.03 73.88
N ILE A 2 -20.69 15.12 73.26
CA ILE A 2 -19.75 15.39 72.16
C ILE A 2 -20.30 14.63 70.92
N GLU A 3 -20.85 15.35 69.97
CA GLU A 3 -21.32 14.80 68.69
C GLU A 3 -20.19 14.61 67.72
N HIS A 4 -19.88 13.38 67.36
CA HIS A 4 -18.95 13.03 66.29
C HIS A 4 -19.67 13.02 64.92
N ARG A 5 -19.44 14.07 64.13
CA ARG A 5 -19.85 14.09 62.72
C ARG A 5 -18.85 13.33 61.88
N CYS A 6 -19.22 12.12 61.45
CA CYS A 6 -18.48 11.37 60.41
C CYS A 6 -18.72 12.00 59.04
N ALA A 7 -17.68 12.64 58.49
CA ALA A 7 -17.63 13.07 57.08
C ALA A 7 -17.34 11.86 56.17
N ARG A 8 -18.32 11.44 55.37
CA ARG A 8 -18.14 10.46 54.33
C ARG A 8 -17.48 11.13 53.10
N ALA A 9 -16.21 10.84 52.87
CA ALA A 9 -15.52 11.23 51.64
C ALA A 9 -15.96 10.25 50.51
N VAL A 10 -16.67 10.77 49.51
CA VAL A 10 -17.00 10.05 48.28
C VAL A 10 -15.81 10.22 47.33
N LEU A 11 -15.03 9.15 47.12
CA LEU A 11 -14.03 9.09 46.06
C LEU A 11 -14.75 8.86 44.72
N ALA A 12 -14.82 9.91 43.92
CA ALA A 12 -15.23 9.78 42.53
C ALA A 12 -14.02 9.24 41.70
N ALA A 13 -14.06 7.97 41.32
CA ALA A 13 -13.09 7.39 40.41
C ALA A 13 -13.44 7.86 38.97
N ALA A 14 -12.65 8.78 38.44
CA ALA A 14 -12.75 9.17 37.04
C ALA A 14 -12.14 8.07 36.17
N PHE A 15 -13.00 7.30 35.48
CA PHE A 15 -12.58 6.39 34.42
C PHE A 15 -12.19 7.24 33.18
N LEU A 16 -10.90 7.46 32.95
CA LEU A 16 -10.42 7.87 31.65
C LEU A 16 -10.53 6.69 30.68
N GLY A 17 -11.59 6.67 29.88
CA GLY A 17 -11.71 5.75 28.77
C GLY A 17 -10.64 6.11 27.72
N LEU A 18 -9.60 5.27 27.56
CA LEU A 18 -8.74 5.33 26.38
C LEU A 18 -9.59 4.87 25.19
N ALA A 19 -10.06 5.83 24.41
CA ALA A 19 -10.59 5.56 23.08
C ALA A 19 -9.41 5.15 22.20
N GLY A 20 -9.09 3.85 22.16
CA GLY A 20 -8.16 3.27 21.19
C GLY A 20 -8.80 3.34 19.81
N GLY A 21 -8.59 4.44 19.08
CA GLY A 21 -8.92 4.52 17.67
C GLY A 21 -8.05 3.48 16.94
N THR A 22 -8.68 2.52 16.26
CA THR A 22 -7.98 1.66 15.30
C THR A 22 -7.49 2.55 14.17
N ALA A 23 -6.18 2.79 14.11
CA ALA A 23 -5.59 3.50 12.99
C ALA A 23 -5.85 2.66 11.72
N VAL A 24 -6.56 3.23 10.78
CA VAL A 24 -6.73 2.63 9.44
C VAL A 24 -5.36 2.65 8.79
N ALA A 25 -4.92 1.51 8.24
CA ALA A 25 -3.65 1.44 7.55
C ALA A 25 -3.64 2.36 6.32
N ASP A 26 -2.56 3.08 6.14
CA ASP A 26 -2.28 3.87 4.94
C ASP A 26 -1.10 3.23 4.20
N PRO A 27 -1.37 2.49 3.10
CA PRO A 27 -0.32 1.84 2.32
C PRO A 27 0.50 2.83 1.48
N SER A 28 0.18 4.11 1.49
CA SER A 28 0.95 5.11 0.74
C SER A 28 2.42 5.10 1.13
N GLY A 29 3.29 5.32 0.15
CA GLY A 29 4.73 5.37 0.38
C GLY A 29 5.52 4.54 -0.63
N ARG A 30 6.79 4.29 -0.31
CA ARG A 30 7.74 3.56 -1.17
C ARG A 30 7.97 2.16 -0.64
N TRP A 31 8.00 1.20 -1.54
CA TRP A 31 8.04 -0.22 -1.21
C TRP A 31 9.04 -0.95 -2.10
N LEU A 32 9.97 -1.68 -1.50
CA LEU A 32 10.92 -2.53 -2.19
C LEU A 32 10.27 -3.88 -2.47
N VAL A 33 10.26 -4.30 -3.74
CA VAL A 33 9.75 -5.62 -4.15
C VAL A 33 10.63 -6.76 -3.59
N ALA A 34 10.09 -7.98 -3.53
CA ALA A 34 10.71 -9.12 -2.84
C ALA A 34 12.12 -9.44 -3.36
N ASP A 35 12.34 -9.42 -4.66
CA ASP A 35 13.63 -9.69 -5.31
C ASP A 35 14.57 -8.47 -5.36
N ARG A 36 14.14 -7.35 -4.78
CA ARG A 36 14.88 -6.08 -4.74
C ARG A 36 15.21 -5.48 -6.12
N SER A 37 14.48 -5.84 -7.14
CA SER A 37 14.70 -5.35 -8.51
C SER A 37 14.09 -3.98 -8.75
N ALA A 38 13.09 -3.58 -7.97
CA ALA A 38 12.38 -2.30 -8.14
C ALA A 38 11.89 -1.72 -6.82
N VAL A 39 11.63 -0.43 -6.82
CA VAL A 39 10.88 0.28 -5.79
C VAL A 39 9.56 0.74 -6.39
N MET A 40 8.48 0.41 -5.71
CA MET A 40 7.14 0.83 -6.06
C MET A 40 6.73 2.04 -5.22
N LYS A 41 6.03 3.00 -5.81
CA LYS A 41 5.39 4.11 -5.08
C LYS A 41 3.88 3.85 -5.05
N ILE A 42 3.33 3.68 -3.85
CA ILE A 42 1.88 3.60 -3.64
C ILE A 42 1.38 5.00 -3.29
N GLU A 43 0.31 5.45 -3.97
CA GLU A 43 -0.31 6.76 -3.77
C GLU A 43 -1.83 6.61 -3.67
N ALA A 44 -2.43 7.43 -2.79
CA ALA A 44 -3.88 7.60 -2.73
C ALA A 44 -4.32 8.50 -3.88
N CYS A 45 -5.20 8.01 -4.75
CA CYS A 45 -5.80 8.74 -5.86
C CYS A 45 -7.31 8.86 -5.65
N SER A 46 -8.01 9.54 -6.56
CA SER A 46 -9.44 9.84 -6.41
C SER A 46 -10.35 8.61 -6.33
N ASP A 47 -9.96 7.50 -6.96
CA ASP A 47 -10.75 6.27 -7.09
C ASP A 47 -10.13 5.04 -6.43
N GLY A 48 -9.08 5.22 -5.62
CA GLY A 48 -8.38 4.17 -4.90
C GLY A 48 -6.87 4.37 -4.86
N TYR A 49 -6.15 3.38 -4.35
CA TYR A 49 -4.70 3.42 -4.38
C TYR A 49 -4.16 2.92 -5.72
N TYR A 50 -3.05 3.53 -6.15
CA TYR A 50 -2.27 3.13 -7.32
C TYR A 50 -0.83 2.88 -6.89
N ALA A 51 -0.18 1.88 -7.51
CA ALA A 51 1.25 1.68 -7.34
C ALA A 51 1.95 1.76 -8.69
N SER A 52 2.98 2.59 -8.78
CA SER A 52 3.78 2.75 -9.98
C SER A 52 5.24 2.40 -9.72
N ILE A 53 5.94 1.96 -10.76
CA ILE A 53 7.39 1.71 -10.67
C ILE A 53 8.09 3.05 -10.52
N ASP A 54 8.69 3.28 -9.36
CA ASP A 54 9.39 4.52 -9.03
C ASP A 54 10.89 4.42 -9.34
N TRP A 55 11.47 3.23 -9.17
CA TRP A 55 12.86 2.94 -9.48
C TRP A 55 13.04 1.47 -9.88
N GLU A 56 14.00 1.21 -10.78
CA GLU A 56 14.42 -0.13 -11.20
C GLU A 56 15.93 -0.27 -11.06
N ARG A 57 16.39 -1.44 -10.64
CA ARG A 57 17.82 -1.77 -10.61
C ARG A 57 18.39 -1.84 -12.01
N VAL A 58 17.65 -2.41 -12.94
CA VAL A 58 17.99 -2.51 -14.36
C VAL A 58 16.81 -1.95 -15.14
N PRO A 59 16.96 -0.76 -15.75
CA PRO A 59 15.88 -0.16 -16.52
C PRO A 59 15.38 -1.09 -17.62
N GLY A 60 14.08 -1.23 -17.72
CA GLY A 60 13.42 -2.07 -18.70
C GLY A 60 12.39 -1.30 -19.53
N VAL A 61 11.83 -1.99 -20.54
CA VAL A 61 10.71 -1.51 -21.34
C VAL A 61 9.53 -2.49 -21.26
N ASP A 62 8.33 -2.00 -21.52
CA ASP A 62 7.08 -2.74 -21.44
C ASP A 62 6.86 -3.63 -22.68
N ALA A 63 7.86 -4.47 -22.98
CA ALA A 63 7.96 -5.22 -24.23
C ALA A 63 6.78 -6.19 -24.50
N LYS A 64 6.08 -6.63 -23.44
CA LYS A 64 4.94 -7.57 -23.54
C LYS A 64 3.60 -6.88 -23.55
N ASN A 65 3.57 -5.53 -23.55
CA ASN A 65 2.29 -4.81 -23.57
C ASN A 65 1.40 -5.28 -24.74
N PRO A 66 0.11 -5.58 -24.49
CA PRO A 66 -0.82 -5.97 -25.57
C PRO A 66 -0.96 -4.86 -26.62
N ASP A 67 -0.88 -3.59 -26.21
CA ASP A 67 -0.80 -2.46 -27.12
C ASP A 67 0.61 -2.30 -27.65
N ARG A 68 0.81 -2.59 -28.94
CA ARG A 68 2.11 -2.52 -29.61
C ARG A 68 2.76 -1.13 -29.52
N ALA A 69 1.96 -0.06 -29.49
CA ALA A 69 2.47 1.30 -29.40
C ALA A 69 3.13 1.59 -28.04
N LYS A 70 2.82 0.81 -27.01
CA LYS A 70 3.36 0.95 -25.65
C LYS A 70 4.58 0.07 -25.36
N ARG A 71 4.94 -0.86 -26.25
CA ARG A 71 6.02 -1.83 -25.99
C ARG A 71 7.41 -1.22 -25.83
N GLY A 72 7.63 -0.03 -26.33
CA GLY A 72 8.91 0.69 -26.20
C GLY A 72 8.95 1.67 -25.02
N ARG A 73 7.84 1.84 -24.27
CA ARG A 73 7.84 2.76 -23.14
C ARG A 73 8.68 2.21 -21.98
N PRO A 74 9.40 3.08 -21.23
CA PRO A 74 10.07 2.66 -20.01
C PRO A 74 9.06 2.06 -19.00
N LEU A 75 9.50 1.05 -18.24
CA LEU A 75 8.70 0.52 -17.14
C LEU A 75 8.60 1.52 -15.97
N ALA A 76 9.66 2.31 -15.73
CA ALA A 76 9.62 3.38 -14.74
C ALA A 76 8.47 4.35 -15.01
N GLY A 77 7.64 4.59 -14.01
CA GLY A 77 6.47 5.46 -14.08
C GLY A 77 5.19 4.81 -14.56
N ILE A 78 5.19 3.52 -14.94
CA ILE A 78 3.92 2.84 -15.26
C ILE A 78 3.23 2.35 -13.99
N SER A 79 1.89 2.44 -13.99
CA SER A 79 1.08 1.91 -12.91
C SER A 79 1.00 0.39 -13.00
N ILE A 80 1.40 -0.29 -11.95
CA ILE A 80 1.33 -1.74 -11.79
C ILE A 80 0.06 -2.12 -11.02
N LEU A 81 -0.24 -1.45 -9.88
CA LEU A 81 -1.52 -1.59 -9.21
C LEU A 81 -2.44 -0.45 -9.62
N MET A 82 -3.72 -0.75 -9.81
CA MET A 82 -4.72 0.19 -10.31
C MET A 82 -6.02 0.08 -9.52
N ALA A 83 -6.52 1.24 -9.07
CA ALA A 83 -7.82 1.40 -8.42
C ALA A 83 -8.02 0.41 -7.25
N MET A 84 -7.02 0.26 -6.38
CA MET A 84 -7.11 -0.59 -5.20
C MET A 84 -8.06 0.04 -4.19
N LYS A 85 -9.26 -0.52 -4.04
CA LYS A 85 -10.33 -0.03 -3.17
C LYS A 85 -10.39 -0.82 -1.87
N PRO A 86 -10.66 -0.18 -0.72
CA PRO A 86 -10.81 -0.88 0.54
C PRO A 86 -11.91 -1.96 0.48
N THR A 87 -11.62 -3.15 0.98
CA THR A 87 -12.57 -4.26 1.11
C THR A 87 -12.69 -4.75 2.56
N GLY A 88 -11.76 -4.37 3.41
CA GLY A 88 -11.72 -4.73 4.82
C GLY A 88 -10.70 -3.89 5.59
N THR A 89 -10.44 -4.29 6.82
CA THR A 89 -9.40 -3.67 7.64
C THR A 89 -8.04 -4.03 7.06
N ASN A 90 -7.28 -3.03 6.57
CA ASN A 90 -5.97 -3.20 5.97
C ASN A 90 -5.99 -4.11 4.73
N GLU A 91 -7.10 -4.13 3.99
CA GLU A 91 -7.29 -4.95 2.80
C GLU A 91 -7.91 -4.12 1.67
N TRP A 92 -7.43 -4.36 0.46
CA TRP A 92 -7.88 -3.66 -0.76
C TRP A 92 -7.96 -4.64 -1.92
N GLU A 93 -8.85 -4.36 -2.86
CA GLU A 93 -8.99 -5.10 -4.11
C GLU A 93 -9.00 -4.15 -5.31
N GLY A 94 -8.40 -4.58 -6.40
CA GLY A 94 -8.31 -3.82 -7.64
C GLY A 94 -7.72 -4.66 -8.76
N ARG A 95 -6.76 -4.09 -9.51
CA ARG A 95 -6.11 -4.77 -10.63
C ARG A 95 -4.60 -4.63 -10.55
N VAL A 96 -3.89 -5.66 -11.03
CA VAL A 96 -2.44 -5.65 -11.21
C VAL A 96 -2.09 -5.93 -12.67
N TYR A 97 -1.25 -5.07 -13.25
CA TYR A 97 -0.63 -5.30 -14.54
C TYR A 97 0.72 -5.98 -14.34
N ASN A 98 0.94 -7.08 -15.03
CA ASN A 98 2.21 -7.80 -15.00
C ASN A 98 3.00 -7.54 -16.29
N PRO A 99 4.05 -6.72 -16.29
CA PRO A 99 4.83 -6.42 -17.48
C PRO A 99 5.64 -7.63 -18.02
N LYS A 100 5.82 -8.69 -17.21
CA LYS A 100 6.54 -9.91 -17.62
C LYS A 100 5.74 -10.73 -18.63
N ASP A 101 4.43 -10.67 -18.60
CA ASP A 101 3.54 -11.38 -19.52
C ASP A 101 2.57 -10.47 -20.30
N GLY A 102 2.45 -9.21 -19.91
CA GLY A 102 1.57 -8.21 -20.52
C GLY A 102 0.10 -8.31 -20.12
N ASN A 103 -0.23 -9.14 -19.14
CA ASN A 103 -1.60 -9.35 -18.70
C ASN A 103 -1.99 -8.51 -17.49
N THR A 104 -3.28 -8.32 -17.32
CA THR A 104 -3.87 -7.66 -16.16
C THR A 104 -4.74 -8.66 -15.42
N TYR A 105 -4.56 -8.74 -14.11
CA TYR A 105 -5.24 -9.67 -13.22
C TYR A 105 -6.07 -8.92 -12.17
N THR A 106 -7.02 -9.58 -11.54
CA THR A 106 -7.58 -9.10 -10.28
C THR A 106 -6.47 -9.11 -9.24
N ALA A 107 -6.39 -8.04 -8.44
CA ALA A 107 -5.37 -7.89 -7.42
C ALA A 107 -5.99 -7.80 -6.04
N GLN A 108 -5.36 -8.46 -5.08
CA GLN A 108 -5.60 -8.27 -3.66
C GLN A 108 -4.34 -7.67 -3.04
N MET A 109 -4.53 -6.73 -2.13
CA MET A 109 -3.46 -6.10 -1.36
C MET A 109 -3.85 -6.13 0.11
N SER A 110 -2.92 -6.49 0.98
CA SER A 110 -3.09 -6.43 2.42
C SER A 110 -1.86 -5.83 3.09
N GLU A 111 -2.07 -5.12 4.20
CA GLU A 111 -0.99 -4.57 5.03
C GLU A 111 -0.99 -5.29 6.39
N PRO A 112 -0.36 -6.48 6.48
CA PRO A 112 -0.31 -7.26 7.72
C PRO A 112 0.51 -6.57 8.81
N ARG A 113 1.42 -5.68 8.43
CA ARG A 113 2.26 -4.85 9.31
C ARG A 113 2.58 -3.51 8.64
N PRO A 114 2.85 -2.44 9.40
CA PRO A 114 3.14 -1.11 8.84
C PRO A 114 4.37 -1.03 7.91
N ASP A 115 5.26 -2.02 7.99
CA ASP A 115 6.47 -2.14 7.17
C ASP A 115 6.35 -3.15 6.04
N GLN A 116 5.19 -3.77 5.84
CA GLN A 116 4.97 -4.81 4.82
C GLN A 116 3.60 -4.68 4.18
N VAL A 117 3.57 -4.77 2.85
CA VAL A 117 2.34 -5.01 2.07
C VAL A 117 2.51 -6.30 1.28
N ARG A 118 1.46 -7.11 1.25
CA ARG A 118 1.37 -8.29 0.41
C ARG A 118 0.49 -7.98 -0.79
N ILE A 119 0.99 -8.27 -1.97
CA ILE A 119 0.30 -8.09 -3.25
C ILE A 119 0.10 -9.46 -3.89
N GLU A 120 -1.11 -9.75 -4.32
CA GLU A 120 -1.46 -11.00 -4.98
C GLU A 120 -2.25 -10.71 -6.26
N GLY A 121 -1.84 -11.35 -7.35
CA GLY A 121 -2.62 -11.43 -8.59
C GLY A 121 -3.44 -12.71 -8.60
N CYS A 122 -4.73 -12.60 -8.89
CA CYS A 122 -5.66 -13.70 -8.82
C CYS A 122 -6.29 -14.00 -10.17
N VAL A 123 -6.52 -15.30 -10.45
CA VAL A 123 -7.25 -15.82 -11.62
C VAL A 123 -8.45 -16.65 -11.19
N LEU A 124 -9.30 -17.05 -12.16
CA LEU A 124 -10.50 -17.86 -11.93
C LEU A 124 -11.42 -17.26 -10.83
N GLY A 125 -11.71 -15.95 -10.93
CA GLY A 125 -12.59 -15.29 -9.99
C GLY A 125 -12.06 -15.21 -8.56
N GLY A 126 -10.71 -15.16 -8.39
CA GLY A 126 -10.08 -15.06 -7.07
C GLY A 126 -9.77 -16.41 -6.40
N MET A 127 -9.98 -17.53 -7.12
CA MET A 127 -9.75 -18.86 -6.53
C MET A 127 -8.29 -19.29 -6.49
N ILE A 128 -7.46 -18.75 -7.39
CA ILE A 128 -6.02 -19.03 -7.45
C ILE A 128 -5.30 -17.70 -7.43
N CYS A 129 -4.53 -17.45 -6.39
CA CYS A 129 -3.74 -16.23 -6.22
C CYS A 129 -2.25 -16.58 -6.03
N ASP A 130 -1.39 -15.78 -6.62
CA ASP A 130 0.06 -15.80 -6.40
C ASP A 130 0.57 -14.37 -6.24
N GLY A 131 1.59 -14.21 -5.43
CA GLY A 131 2.06 -12.87 -5.15
C GLY A 131 3.29 -12.81 -4.27
N GLU A 132 3.65 -11.59 -3.92
CA GLU A 132 4.86 -11.30 -3.16
C GLU A 132 4.60 -10.28 -2.04
N THR A 133 5.54 -10.21 -1.09
CA THR A 133 5.52 -9.22 -0.03
C THR A 133 6.56 -8.13 -0.32
N TRP A 134 6.11 -6.89 -0.31
CA TRP A 134 6.98 -5.72 -0.43
C TRP A 134 7.30 -5.17 0.95
N THR A 135 8.50 -4.61 1.10
CA THR A 135 8.98 -4.03 2.35
C THR A 135 9.04 -2.52 2.22
N ARG A 136 8.55 -1.79 3.22
CA ARG A 136 8.56 -0.32 3.23
C ARG A 136 10.00 0.20 3.22
N VAL A 137 10.26 1.17 2.34
CA VAL A 137 11.56 1.84 2.24
C VAL A 137 11.46 3.21 2.90
N PRO A 138 12.31 3.52 3.89
CA PRO A 138 12.39 4.87 4.45
C PRO A 138 12.79 5.88 3.37
N ALA A 139 12.19 7.07 3.40
CA ALA A 139 12.41 8.13 2.42
C ALA A 139 13.90 8.53 2.23
N ALA A 140 14.75 8.26 3.23
CA ALA A 140 16.17 8.64 3.25
C ALA A 140 17.13 7.55 2.72
N THR A 141 16.67 6.35 2.36
CA THR A 141 17.56 5.19 2.15
C THR A 141 17.84 4.88 0.68
N THR A 142 17.18 5.52 -0.25
CA THR A 142 17.55 5.37 -1.66
C THR A 142 18.69 6.32 -1.98
N GLY A 143 19.90 5.80 -2.19
CA GLY A 143 21.01 6.55 -2.81
C GLY A 143 20.75 6.96 -4.28
N ALA A 144 19.49 6.79 -4.72
CA ALA A 144 18.95 7.44 -5.89
C ALA A 144 18.66 8.89 -5.51
N ALA A 145 19.06 9.84 -6.37
CA ALA A 145 18.64 11.23 -6.29
C ALA A 145 17.17 11.32 -5.93
N PRO A 146 16.74 12.33 -5.13
CA PRO A 146 15.31 12.49 -4.83
C PRO A 146 14.59 12.47 -6.17
N VAL A 147 13.91 11.35 -6.46
CA VAL A 147 12.97 11.30 -7.57
C VAL A 147 11.98 12.40 -7.24
N GLU A 148 11.84 13.38 -8.13
CA GLU A 148 10.85 14.44 -8.00
C GLU A 148 9.57 13.80 -7.49
N ASP A 149 8.87 14.48 -6.59
CA ASP A 149 7.62 14.00 -5.99
C ASP A 149 6.53 13.97 -7.07
N LYS A 150 6.76 13.10 -8.06
CA LYS A 150 5.91 12.91 -9.21
C LYS A 150 4.72 12.07 -8.80
N SER A 151 3.53 12.62 -8.95
CA SER A 151 2.31 11.86 -8.83
C SER A 151 2.06 11.02 -10.08
N TYR A 152 1.70 9.75 -9.88
CA TYR A 152 1.35 8.79 -10.90
C TYR A 152 -0.17 8.52 -10.95
N CYS A 153 -0.97 9.30 -10.22
CA CYS A 153 -2.42 9.19 -10.30
C CYS A 153 -2.93 9.41 -11.73
N PRO A 154 -3.93 8.64 -12.20
CA PRO A 154 -4.58 8.89 -13.47
C PRO A 154 -5.20 10.30 -13.48
N LYS A 155 -5.11 10.98 -14.64
CA LYS A 155 -5.73 12.28 -14.86
C LYS A 155 -7.18 12.11 -15.30
#